data_85233bc57274771fd626dd5542381a32
#
_entry.id   85233bc57274771fd626dd5542381a32
#
_cell.length_a   1.000
_cell.length_b   1.000
_cell.length_c   1.000
_cell.angle_alpha   90.00
_cell.angle_beta   90.00
_cell.angle_gamma   90.00
#
_symmetry.space_group_name_H-M   'P 1'
#
loop_
_entity.id
_entity.type
_entity.pdbx_description
1 polymer ?
#
loop_
_entity_poly.entity_id
_entity_poly.type
_entity_poly.pdbx_seq_one_letter_code
_entity_poly.pdbx_strand_id
1 'polypeptide(L)'
;MALESATYIDGLVTSNPTGSDNISQGDEHIRLIKTVLKNTLPNAASATVPILKFTTTNQSTSSYIRADSYVDIAWSITHDKLSSTSNLYITVHGMADQTAAFDGGSNHQYTYIQLSDTSGTLITGSTANILIADMKEDGLTPSSSAEIGYGFSHLWKVTAAQCPDGTSGNNTFDIWAKATTAASGGTTFQTGVMSVMEVEE
;
A
#
# COMPACT_ATOMS: atom_id res chain seq x y z
N MET A 1 -11.71 -10.38 -49.94
CA MET A 1 -10.86 -11.00 -48.92
C MET A 1 -11.74 -11.46 -47.76
N ALA A 2 -11.31 -12.45 -46.98
CA ALA A 2 -12.10 -12.89 -45.86
C ALA A 2 -12.01 -11.85 -44.73
N LEU A 3 -13.14 -11.56 -44.10
CA LEU A 3 -13.21 -10.74 -42.92
C LEU A 3 -12.30 -11.37 -41.84
N GLU A 4 -11.57 -10.54 -41.09
CA GLU A 4 -10.81 -11.00 -39.93
C GLU A 4 -11.72 -11.67 -38.90
N SER A 5 -11.25 -12.70 -38.26
CA SER A 5 -11.94 -13.40 -37.17
C SER A 5 -11.08 -13.43 -35.93
N ALA A 6 -11.55 -12.84 -34.85
CA ALA A 6 -10.92 -12.85 -33.54
C ALA A 6 -11.99 -12.96 -32.43
N THR A 7 -11.66 -13.70 -31.39
CA THR A 7 -12.53 -13.83 -30.20
C THR A 7 -12.08 -12.87 -29.10
N TYR A 8 -10.77 -12.67 -28.96
CA TYR A 8 -10.13 -11.81 -27.96
C TYR A 8 -9.15 -10.83 -28.63
N ILE A 9 -8.70 -9.85 -27.85
CA ILE A 9 -7.88 -8.72 -28.33
C ILE A 9 -6.52 -9.19 -28.92
N ASP A 10 -5.95 -10.23 -28.37
CA ASP A 10 -4.69 -10.83 -28.83
C ASP A 10 -4.81 -11.54 -30.19
N GLY A 11 -6.03 -11.85 -30.62
CA GLY A 11 -6.31 -12.40 -31.94
C GLY A 11 -6.50 -11.36 -33.04
N LEU A 12 -6.50 -10.07 -32.71
CA LEU A 12 -6.61 -8.99 -33.72
C LEU A 12 -5.29 -8.82 -34.48
N VAL A 13 -5.38 -8.71 -35.80
CA VAL A 13 -4.24 -8.48 -36.66
C VAL A 13 -4.08 -6.98 -36.95
N THR A 14 -2.98 -6.38 -36.50
CA THR A 14 -2.74 -4.93 -36.57
C THR A 14 -2.65 -4.38 -37.99
N SER A 15 -2.44 -5.22 -39.01
CA SER A 15 -2.44 -4.83 -40.43
C SER A 15 -3.82 -4.81 -41.06
N ASN A 16 -4.85 -5.24 -40.33
CA ASN A 16 -6.25 -5.19 -40.82
C ASN A 16 -7.01 -3.98 -40.24
N PRO A 17 -7.95 -3.36 -41.00
CA PRO A 17 -8.20 -3.57 -42.44
C PRO A 17 -7.06 -3.08 -43.29
N THR A 18 -6.80 -3.78 -44.39
CA THR A 18 -5.80 -3.32 -45.38
C THR A 18 -6.37 -2.18 -46.25
N GLY A 19 -5.48 -1.34 -46.81
CA GLY A 19 -5.93 -0.25 -47.71
C GLY A 19 -6.67 -0.70 -48.98
N SER A 20 -6.67 -2.01 -49.26
CA SER A 20 -7.40 -2.63 -50.37
C SER A 20 -8.71 -3.29 -49.95
N ASP A 21 -9.08 -3.23 -48.69
CA ASP A 21 -10.35 -3.78 -48.21
C ASP A 21 -11.53 -2.92 -48.67
N ASN A 22 -12.65 -3.57 -48.97
CA ASN A 22 -13.81 -2.88 -49.42
C ASN A 22 -14.43 -2.03 -48.32
N ILE A 23 -14.73 -0.76 -48.60
CA ILE A 23 -15.35 0.16 -47.63
C ILE A 23 -16.66 -0.42 -47.05
N SER A 24 -17.38 -1.25 -47.84
CA SER A 24 -18.59 -1.92 -47.38
C SER A 24 -18.37 -2.93 -46.23
N GLN A 25 -17.12 -3.31 -45.96
CA GLN A 25 -16.76 -4.20 -44.84
C GLN A 25 -16.40 -3.41 -43.57
N GLY A 26 -16.35 -2.09 -43.64
CA GLY A 26 -15.97 -1.24 -42.48
C GLY A 26 -16.86 -1.44 -41.26
N ASP A 27 -18.16 -1.59 -41.45
CA ASP A 27 -19.12 -1.86 -40.39
C ASP A 27 -18.83 -3.19 -39.69
N GLU A 28 -18.43 -4.22 -40.44
CA GLU A 28 -18.17 -5.54 -39.89
C GLU A 28 -16.88 -5.59 -39.10
N HIS A 29 -15.85 -4.85 -39.54
CA HIS A 29 -14.61 -4.64 -38.76
C HIS A 29 -14.90 -3.91 -37.42
N ILE A 30 -15.75 -2.87 -37.46
CA ILE A 30 -16.16 -2.16 -36.24
C ILE A 30 -16.95 -3.08 -35.32
N ARG A 31 -17.85 -3.91 -35.83
CA ARG A 31 -18.60 -4.89 -35.01
C ARG A 31 -17.70 -5.95 -34.42
N LEU A 32 -16.70 -6.43 -35.17
CA LEU A 32 -15.69 -7.36 -34.67
C LEU A 32 -14.92 -6.75 -33.50
N ILE A 33 -14.38 -5.53 -33.67
CA ILE A 33 -13.65 -4.83 -32.61
C ILE A 33 -14.52 -4.68 -31.36
N LYS A 34 -15.78 -4.27 -31.49
CA LYS A 34 -16.71 -4.15 -30.36
C LYS A 34 -16.96 -5.48 -29.65
N THR A 35 -17.08 -6.57 -30.43
CA THR A 35 -17.27 -7.92 -29.88
C THR A 35 -16.04 -8.38 -29.14
N VAL A 36 -14.86 -8.20 -29.74
CA VAL A 36 -13.58 -8.56 -29.15
C VAL A 36 -13.31 -7.79 -27.85
N LEU A 37 -13.56 -6.49 -27.83
CA LEU A 37 -13.46 -5.67 -26.63
C LEU A 37 -14.40 -6.18 -25.53
N LYS A 38 -15.66 -6.46 -25.88
CA LYS A 38 -16.64 -6.99 -24.92
C LYS A 38 -16.24 -8.36 -24.37
N ASN A 39 -15.66 -9.23 -25.18
CA ASN A 39 -15.21 -10.56 -24.76
C ASN A 39 -13.92 -10.50 -23.92
N THR A 40 -13.00 -9.59 -24.27
CA THR A 40 -11.73 -9.42 -23.53
C THR A 40 -11.94 -8.71 -22.19
N LEU A 41 -12.90 -7.78 -22.14
CA LEU A 41 -13.21 -6.96 -20.97
C LEU A 41 -14.69 -7.15 -20.56
N PRO A 42 -15.11 -8.37 -20.18
CA PRO A 42 -16.53 -8.69 -19.96
C PRO A 42 -17.16 -7.87 -18.82
N ASN A 43 -16.36 -7.39 -17.89
CA ASN A 43 -16.79 -6.59 -16.74
C ASN A 43 -16.57 -5.08 -16.93
N ALA A 44 -16.02 -4.65 -18.06
CA ALA A 44 -15.83 -3.22 -18.32
C ALA A 44 -17.14 -2.45 -18.48
N ALA A 45 -18.26 -3.14 -18.74
CA ALA A 45 -19.60 -2.54 -18.82
C ALA A 45 -20.28 -2.36 -17.46
N SER A 46 -19.86 -3.07 -16.43
CA SER A 46 -20.21 -2.80 -15.04
C SER A 46 -19.15 -1.90 -14.38
N ALA A 47 -18.34 -1.33 -15.23
CA ALA A 47 -17.39 -0.23 -15.09
C ALA A 47 -16.85 0.04 -13.67
N THR A 48 -16.50 -0.97 -13.01
CA THR A 48 -15.49 -0.79 -12.00
C THR A 48 -14.24 -1.48 -12.52
N VAL A 49 -13.42 -0.72 -13.25
CA VAL A 49 -12.00 -1.01 -13.21
C VAL A 49 -11.65 -0.73 -11.76
N PRO A 50 -11.58 -1.72 -10.91
CA PRO A 50 -11.54 -1.48 -9.48
C PRO A 50 -10.28 -0.71 -9.06
N ILE A 51 -9.21 -0.84 -9.83
CA ILE A 51 -7.95 -0.15 -9.57
C ILE A 51 -7.83 1.04 -10.51
N LEU A 52 -7.91 2.25 -9.95
CA LEU A 52 -7.75 3.51 -10.67
C LEU A 52 -6.29 3.91 -10.77
N LYS A 53 -5.53 3.74 -9.69
CA LYS A 53 -4.14 4.14 -9.60
C LYS A 53 -3.38 3.32 -8.56
N PHE A 54 -2.10 3.12 -8.83
CA PHE A 54 -1.16 2.50 -7.90
C PHE A 54 0.07 3.40 -7.75
N THR A 55 0.47 3.65 -6.51
CA THR A 55 1.68 4.42 -6.17
C THR A 55 2.52 3.59 -5.21
N THR A 56 3.82 3.57 -5.39
CA THR A 56 4.75 2.90 -4.49
C THR A 56 5.97 3.79 -4.22
N THR A 57 6.48 3.72 -3.01
CA THR A 57 7.67 4.47 -2.57
C THR A 57 8.54 3.59 -1.70
N ASN A 58 9.83 3.53 -2.03
CA ASN A 58 10.82 2.88 -1.17
C ASN A 58 11.15 3.80 0.00
N GLN A 59 11.16 3.23 1.20
CA GLN A 59 11.54 3.89 2.43
C GLN A 59 12.96 3.46 2.80
N SER A 60 13.89 4.39 2.81
CA SER A 60 15.31 4.13 3.09
C SER A 60 15.84 4.90 4.30
N THR A 61 14.98 5.66 4.97
CA THR A 61 15.35 6.42 6.15
C THR A 61 15.38 5.49 7.35
N SER A 62 16.54 5.41 8.03
CA SER A 62 16.67 4.71 9.29
C SER A 62 16.22 5.63 10.43
N SER A 63 15.29 5.16 11.24
CA SER A 63 14.75 5.92 12.39
C SER A 63 14.79 5.06 13.64
N TYR A 64 15.47 5.58 14.68
CA TYR A 64 15.50 4.95 16.00
C TYR A 64 14.42 5.54 16.91
N ILE A 65 13.60 4.68 17.47
CA ILE A 65 12.49 5.05 18.33
C ILE A 65 12.66 4.46 19.73
N ARG A 66 12.52 5.33 20.73
CA ARG A 66 12.45 4.99 22.14
C ARG A 66 11.50 5.94 22.84
N ALA A 67 10.21 5.79 22.52
CA ALA A 67 9.19 6.67 23.10
C ALA A 67 7.89 5.92 23.30
N ASP A 68 7.24 6.19 24.42
CA ASP A 68 5.89 5.69 24.72
C ASP A 68 4.80 6.44 23.95
N SER A 69 5.15 7.56 23.33
CA SER A 69 4.27 8.30 22.42
C SER A 69 4.68 8.03 20.97
N TYR A 70 3.71 8.16 20.07
CA TYR A 70 3.97 8.05 18.63
C TYR A 70 4.87 9.18 18.14
N VAL A 71 5.88 8.81 17.36
CA VAL A 71 6.80 9.71 16.68
C VAL A 71 6.90 9.34 15.20
N ASP A 72 7.20 10.33 14.37
CA ASP A 72 7.39 10.14 12.94
C ASP A 72 8.66 9.33 12.68
N ILE A 73 8.56 8.28 11.88
CA ILE A 73 9.70 7.49 11.41
C ILE A 73 10.23 7.94 10.05
N ALA A 74 9.72 9.04 9.53
CA ALA A 74 10.04 9.59 8.21
C ALA A 74 9.75 8.63 7.05
N TRP A 75 8.78 7.75 7.20
CA TRP A 75 8.24 6.91 6.14
C TRP A 75 6.93 7.50 5.65
N SER A 76 6.95 7.96 4.41
CA SER A 76 5.87 8.75 3.83
C SER A 76 5.56 8.31 2.41
N ILE A 77 4.30 8.45 2.02
CA ILE A 77 3.83 8.27 0.65
C ILE A 77 2.77 9.31 0.30
N THR A 78 2.96 10.00 -0.83
CA THR A 78 1.95 10.88 -1.39
C THR A 78 1.27 10.22 -2.58
N HIS A 79 -0.05 10.19 -2.55
CA HIS A 79 -0.88 9.65 -3.61
C HIS A 79 -1.84 10.73 -4.13
N ASP A 80 -1.77 11.01 -5.42
CA ASP A 80 -2.70 11.89 -6.10
C ASP A 80 -3.96 11.10 -6.47
N LYS A 81 -4.99 11.26 -5.65
CA LYS A 81 -6.26 10.53 -5.72
C LYS A 81 -7.11 11.03 -6.88
N LEU A 82 -7.54 10.12 -7.74
CA LEU A 82 -8.24 10.42 -9.00
C LEU A 82 -9.75 10.60 -8.83
N SER A 83 -10.37 9.82 -7.93
CA SER A 83 -11.83 9.85 -7.72
C SER A 83 -12.18 10.33 -6.32
N SER A 84 -13.18 11.18 -6.19
CA SER A 84 -13.66 11.66 -4.88
C SER A 84 -14.42 10.61 -4.08
N THR A 85 -14.80 9.48 -4.70
CA THR A 85 -15.57 8.40 -4.08
C THR A 85 -14.75 7.15 -3.81
N SER A 86 -13.60 6.98 -4.49
CA SER A 86 -12.75 5.81 -4.34
C SER A 86 -12.15 5.66 -2.94
N ASN A 87 -11.88 4.42 -2.57
CA ASN A 87 -11.13 4.08 -1.35
C ASN A 87 -9.65 3.84 -1.66
N LEU A 88 -8.80 4.06 -0.66
CA LEU A 88 -7.37 3.80 -0.74
C LEU A 88 -7.03 2.59 0.13
N TYR A 89 -6.27 1.67 -0.46
CA TYR A 89 -5.68 0.54 0.24
C TYR A 89 -4.18 0.82 0.38
N ILE A 90 -3.74 1.07 1.61
CA ILE A 90 -2.38 1.49 1.92
C ILE A 90 -1.67 0.33 2.58
N THR A 91 -0.59 -0.14 1.97
CA THR A 91 0.25 -1.19 2.52
C THR A 91 1.60 -0.64 2.95
N VAL A 92 2.11 -1.17 4.03
CA VAL A 92 3.49 -1.00 4.45
C VAL A 92 4.15 -2.37 4.61
N HIS A 93 5.34 -2.51 4.09
CA HIS A 93 6.23 -3.65 4.34
C HIS A 93 7.56 -3.08 4.78
N GLY A 94 8.15 -3.62 5.83
CA GLY A 94 9.40 -3.08 6.31
C GLY A 94 10.22 -4.06 7.15
N MET A 95 11.43 -3.63 7.42
CA MET A 95 12.35 -4.27 8.36
C MET A 95 12.65 -3.33 9.50
N ALA A 96 12.70 -3.88 10.69
CA ALA A 96 13.11 -3.17 11.89
C ALA A 96 13.95 -4.07 12.78
N ASP A 97 14.87 -3.46 13.50
CA ASP A 97 15.65 -4.11 14.55
C ASP A 97 15.18 -3.59 15.90
N GLN A 98 14.89 -4.51 16.77
CA GLN A 98 14.54 -4.20 18.15
C GLN A 98 15.73 -4.50 19.04
N THR A 99 16.20 -3.48 19.75
CA THR A 99 17.27 -3.60 20.74
C THR A 99 16.65 -3.46 22.12
N ALA A 100 16.78 -4.45 22.95
CA ALA A 100 16.36 -4.39 24.34
C ALA A 100 17.57 -4.57 25.27
N ALA A 101 17.70 -3.69 26.24
CA ALA A 101 18.56 -3.92 27.40
C ALA A 101 17.65 -4.34 28.56
N PHE A 102 17.74 -5.57 28.92
CA PHE A 102 16.93 -6.18 29.98
C PHE A 102 17.56 -5.96 31.33
N ASP A 103 16.78 -5.64 32.35
CA ASP A 103 17.21 -5.37 33.73
C ASP A 103 16.90 -6.50 34.72
N GLY A 104 16.59 -7.69 34.20
CA GLY A 104 16.36 -8.90 34.99
C GLY A 104 14.90 -9.10 35.45
N GLY A 105 13.95 -8.46 34.80
CA GLY A 105 12.51 -8.64 35.04
C GLY A 105 11.80 -9.37 33.89
N SER A 106 10.53 -9.71 34.08
CA SER A 106 9.66 -10.22 32.98
C SER A 106 9.15 -9.07 32.12
N ASN A 107 10.07 -8.34 31.50
CA ASN A 107 9.74 -7.13 30.76
C ASN A 107 9.48 -7.44 29.28
N HIS A 108 8.50 -6.76 28.72
CA HIS A 108 8.19 -6.78 27.31
C HIS A 108 8.57 -5.45 26.67
N GLN A 109 9.11 -5.50 25.48
CA GLN A 109 9.24 -4.35 24.59
C GLN A 109 8.28 -4.53 23.42
N TYR A 110 7.32 -3.66 23.33
CA TYR A 110 6.34 -3.65 22.24
C TYR A 110 6.68 -2.54 21.24
N THR A 111 6.59 -2.86 19.97
CA THR A 111 6.67 -1.86 18.91
C THR A 111 5.35 -1.81 18.16
N TYR A 112 4.80 -0.61 18.06
CA TYR A 112 3.54 -0.35 17.39
C TYR A 112 3.74 0.66 16.26
N ILE A 113 2.95 0.51 15.20
CA ILE A 113 2.82 1.50 14.13
C ILE A 113 1.39 1.99 14.02
N GLN A 114 1.23 3.15 13.42
CA GLN A 114 -0.06 3.70 12.99
C GLN A 114 0.09 4.45 11.68
N LEU A 115 -1.01 4.55 10.93
CA LEU A 115 -1.12 5.42 9.76
C LEU A 115 -1.61 6.79 10.21
N SER A 116 -0.89 7.85 9.87
CA SER A 116 -1.16 9.21 10.28
C SER A 116 -1.09 10.17 9.09
N ASP A 117 -1.60 11.38 9.29
CA ASP A 117 -1.28 12.52 8.43
C ASP A 117 0.13 13.06 8.76
N THR A 118 0.57 14.07 8.05
CA THR A 118 1.90 14.69 8.23
C THR A 118 2.08 15.38 9.58
N SER A 119 1.01 15.63 10.34
CA SER A 119 1.05 16.20 11.70
C SER A 119 1.10 15.14 12.81
N GLY A 120 0.98 13.87 12.44
CA GLY A 120 0.89 12.74 13.38
C GLY A 120 -0.51 12.44 13.86
N THR A 121 -1.52 13.10 13.29
CA THR A 121 -2.91 12.77 13.61
C THR A 121 -3.27 11.43 12.98
N LEU A 122 -3.78 10.49 13.81
CA LEU A 122 -4.25 9.20 13.34
C LEU A 122 -5.31 9.37 12.25
N ILE A 123 -5.14 8.73 11.12
CA ILE A 123 -6.17 8.69 10.09
C ILE A 123 -7.44 8.07 10.67
N THR A 124 -8.53 8.81 10.66
CA THR A 124 -9.81 8.41 11.25
C THR A 124 -10.25 7.06 10.70
N GLY A 125 -10.60 6.11 11.59
CA GLY A 125 -11.00 4.76 11.21
C GLY A 125 -9.86 3.81 10.84
N SER A 126 -8.61 4.28 10.75
CA SER A 126 -7.46 3.38 10.72
C SER A 126 -7.26 2.76 12.11
N THR A 127 -6.76 1.53 12.16
CA THR A 127 -6.46 0.88 13.42
C THR A 127 -5.22 1.50 14.02
N ALA A 128 -5.34 2.05 15.22
CA ALA A 128 -4.20 2.46 16.03
C ALA A 128 -3.54 1.25 16.71
N ASN A 129 -2.29 1.42 17.15
CA ASN A 129 -1.55 0.41 17.89
C ASN A 129 -1.44 -0.94 17.15
N ILE A 130 -1.05 -0.90 15.88
CA ILE A 130 -0.69 -2.12 15.17
C ILE A 130 0.60 -2.65 15.75
N LEU A 131 0.51 -3.73 16.53
CA LEU A 131 1.66 -4.41 17.09
C LEU A 131 2.46 -5.08 15.97
N ILE A 132 3.70 -4.67 15.79
CA ILE A 132 4.61 -5.25 14.80
C ILE A 132 5.72 -6.09 15.42
N ALA A 133 6.03 -5.88 16.69
CA ALA A 133 6.95 -6.71 17.44
C ALA A 133 6.64 -6.72 18.95
N ASP A 134 6.86 -7.87 19.54
CA ASP A 134 6.86 -8.12 20.98
C ASP A 134 8.13 -8.90 21.32
N MET A 135 9.07 -8.26 22.00
CA MET A 135 10.27 -8.89 22.51
C MET A 135 10.09 -9.09 24.01
N LYS A 136 10.12 -10.34 24.44
CA LYS A 136 10.02 -10.71 25.86
C LYS A 136 11.36 -11.19 26.39
N GLU A 137 11.71 -10.75 27.58
CA GLU A 137 12.81 -11.32 28.33
C GLU A 137 12.39 -12.65 28.96
N ASP A 138 13.00 -13.74 28.53
CA ASP A 138 12.86 -15.06 29.18
C ASP A 138 14.15 -15.40 29.93
N GLY A 139 14.38 -14.76 31.08
CA GLY A 139 15.40 -15.18 32.04
C GLY A 139 16.85 -15.00 31.59
N LEU A 140 17.11 -14.15 30.59
CA LEU A 140 18.48 -13.80 30.20
C LEU A 140 19.11 -12.87 31.23
N THR A 141 20.40 -13.07 31.50
CA THR A 141 21.12 -12.27 32.46
C THR A 141 21.19 -10.79 32.08
N PRO A 142 21.12 -9.85 33.03
CA PRO A 142 20.95 -8.41 32.81
C PRO A 142 22.03 -7.69 31.99
N SER A 143 23.03 -8.37 31.50
CA SER A 143 24.19 -7.75 30.85
C SER A 143 24.26 -7.90 29.33
N SER A 144 23.27 -8.52 28.72
CA SER A 144 23.27 -8.71 27.25
C SER A 144 22.22 -7.84 26.58
N SER A 145 22.63 -6.90 25.76
CA SER A 145 21.75 -6.30 24.78
C SER A 145 21.43 -7.37 23.74
N ALA A 146 20.16 -7.73 23.60
CA ALA A 146 19.70 -8.56 22.49
C ALA A 146 19.22 -7.64 21.37
N GLU A 147 19.61 -7.95 20.16
CA GLU A 147 19.12 -7.30 18.95
C GLU A 147 18.43 -8.35 18.10
N ILE A 148 17.18 -8.09 17.72
CA ILE A 148 16.39 -8.98 16.88
C ILE A 148 15.87 -8.18 15.68
N GLY A 149 16.31 -8.59 14.49
CA GLY A 149 15.75 -8.11 13.23
C GLY A 149 14.44 -8.86 12.90
N TYR A 150 13.42 -8.12 12.44
CA TYR A 150 12.17 -8.70 12.03
C TYR A 150 11.59 -7.94 10.83
N GLY A 151 10.83 -8.69 9.99
CA GLY A 151 10.01 -8.11 8.95
C GLY A 151 8.59 -7.90 9.43
N PHE A 152 7.95 -6.84 8.99
CA PHE A 152 6.55 -6.58 9.28
C PHE A 152 5.79 -6.15 8.02
N SER A 153 4.47 -6.31 8.07
CA SER A 153 3.57 -5.90 7.00
C SER A 153 2.20 -5.56 7.58
N HIS A 154 1.60 -4.50 7.07
CA HIS A 154 0.22 -4.15 7.40
C HIS A 154 -0.51 -3.51 6.23
N LEU A 155 -1.84 -3.65 6.22
CA LEU A 155 -2.75 -3.06 5.23
C LEU A 155 -3.82 -2.23 5.96
N TRP A 156 -3.98 -0.97 5.54
CA TRP A 156 -5.11 -0.12 5.94
C TRP A 156 -6.04 0.12 4.77
N LYS A 157 -7.34 0.17 5.04
CA LYS A 157 -8.34 0.74 4.14
C LYS A 157 -8.68 2.14 4.64
N VAL A 158 -8.54 3.13 3.76
CA VAL A 158 -8.88 4.55 3.99
C VAL A 158 -9.99 4.92 3.03
N THR A 159 -11.14 5.28 3.55
CA THR A 159 -12.28 5.74 2.74
C THR A 159 -12.04 7.16 2.24
N ALA A 160 -12.79 7.59 1.23
CA ALA A 160 -12.70 8.94 0.71
C ALA A 160 -12.83 10.03 1.79
N ALA A 161 -13.75 9.82 2.75
CA ALA A 161 -14.01 10.76 3.85
C ALA A 161 -12.88 10.81 4.92
N GLN A 162 -11.97 9.83 4.90
CA GLN A 162 -10.86 9.70 5.84
C GLN A 162 -9.54 10.21 5.27
N CYS A 163 -9.52 10.61 4.00
CA CYS A 163 -8.33 11.15 3.37
C CYS A 163 -7.93 12.49 4.02
N PRO A 164 -6.68 12.67 4.47
CA PRO A 164 -6.27 13.82 5.28
C PRO A 164 -6.34 15.15 4.53
N ASP A 165 -6.01 15.15 3.25
CA ASP A 165 -5.88 16.35 2.44
C ASP A 165 -7.07 16.57 1.49
N GLY A 166 -8.11 15.75 1.62
CA GLY A 166 -9.34 15.86 0.86
C GLY A 166 -9.72 14.61 0.07
N THR A 167 -10.92 14.63 -0.48
CA THR A 167 -11.49 13.46 -1.17
C THR A 167 -10.88 13.20 -2.55
N SER A 168 -10.11 14.14 -3.09
CA SER A 168 -9.39 14.00 -4.36
C SER A 168 -8.11 14.85 -4.35
N GLY A 169 -7.19 14.59 -5.27
CA GLY A 169 -5.88 15.25 -5.33
C GLY A 169 -4.84 14.60 -4.42
N ASN A 170 -3.77 15.31 -4.14
CA ASN A 170 -2.65 14.79 -3.35
C ASN A 170 -3.06 14.56 -1.91
N ASN A 171 -2.85 13.34 -1.43
CA ASN A 171 -2.99 12.94 -0.04
C ASN A 171 -1.67 12.33 0.43
N THR A 172 -1.15 12.80 1.55
CA THR A 172 0.10 12.31 2.13
C THR A 172 -0.18 11.51 3.38
N PHE A 173 0.41 10.34 3.46
CA PHE A 173 0.27 9.39 4.56
C PHE A 173 1.64 9.08 5.13
N ASP A 174 1.76 9.20 6.45
CA ASP A 174 2.98 8.95 7.19
C ASP A 174 2.82 7.77 8.13
N ILE A 175 3.91 7.03 8.35
CA ILE A 175 3.96 5.99 9.37
C ILE A 175 4.57 6.59 10.64
N TRP A 176 3.79 6.56 11.69
CA TRP A 176 4.23 6.91 13.04
C TRP A 176 4.37 5.66 13.90
N ALA A 177 5.37 5.63 14.75
CA ALA A 177 5.63 4.49 15.58
C ALA A 177 5.88 4.88 17.04
N LYS A 178 5.65 3.93 17.94
CA LYS A 178 6.06 4.01 19.34
C LYS A 178 6.68 2.68 19.78
N ALA A 179 7.66 2.75 20.66
CA ALA A 179 8.27 1.60 21.29
C ALA A 179 8.12 1.74 22.81
N THR A 180 7.21 0.94 23.38
CA THR A 180 7.02 0.89 24.83
C THR A 180 8.06 -0.04 25.43
N THR A 181 8.89 0.46 26.32
CA THR A 181 9.91 -0.33 26.99
C THR A 181 9.82 -0.16 28.50
N ALA A 182 9.94 -1.25 29.22
CA ALA A 182 10.12 -1.19 30.69
C ALA A 182 11.58 -0.89 31.10
N ALA A 183 12.53 -1.00 30.16
CA ALA A 183 13.97 -0.80 30.37
C ALA A 183 14.58 0.08 29.25
N SER A 184 15.91 0.09 29.13
CA SER A 184 16.63 0.84 28.11
C SER A 184 16.67 0.05 26.80
N GLY A 185 15.86 0.38 25.85
CA GLY A 185 15.84 -0.25 24.52
C GLY A 185 15.06 0.59 23.54
N GLY A 186 15.00 0.18 22.31
CA GLY A 186 14.26 0.88 21.27
C GLY A 186 14.14 0.06 19.99
N THR A 187 13.53 0.64 19.00
CA THR A 187 13.35 0.03 17.69
C THR A 187 13.97 0.91 16.62
N THR A 188 14.78 0.32 15.77
CA THR A 188 15.34 0.97 14.59
C THR A 188 14.59 0.48 13.36
N PHE A 189 13.83 1.35 12.73
CA PHE A 189 13.27 1.09 11.40
C PHE A 189 14.35 1.28 10.35
N GLN A 190 14.53 0.31 9.46
CA GLN A 190 15.64 0.34 8.50
C GLN A 190 15.20 0.67 7.09
N THR A 191 14.51 -0.25 6.45
CA THR A 191 14.07 -0.11 5.06
C THR A 191 12.67 -0.66 4.91
N GLY A 192 11.94 -0.13 3.94
CA GLY A 192 10.62 -0.63 3.65
C GLY A 192 10.05 -0.13 2.33
N VAL A 193 8.83 -0.50 2.08
CA VAL A 193 8.05 -0.06 0.94
C VAL A 193 6.67 0.33 1.43
N MET A 194 6.20 1.49 1.03
CA MET A 194 4.81 1.87 1.14
C MET A 194 4.16 1.84 -0.24
N SER A 195 2.92 1.38 -0.31
CA SER A 195 2.15 1.36 -1.55
C SER A 195 0.72 1.80 -1.28
N VAL A 196 0.17 2.53 -2.23
CA VAL A 196 -1.25 2.94 -2.23
C VAL A 196 -1.90 2.42 -3.49
N MET A 197 -3.01 1.71 -3.33
CA MET A 197 -3.88 1.26 -4.40
C MET A 197 -5.22 1.98 -4.27
N GLU A 198 -5.58 2.76 -5.27
CA GLU A 198 -6.88 3.44 -5.35
C GLU A 198 -7.89 2.53 -6.04
N VAL A 199 -9.04 2.33 -5.40
CA VAL A 199 -10.09 1.41 -5.83
C VAL A 199 -11.44 2.12 -5.80
N GLU A 200 -12.16 2.11 -6.92
CA GLU A 200 -13.56 2.51 -6.98
C GLU A 200 -14.43 1.35 -6.48
N GLU A 201 -15.30 1.60 -5.51
CA GLU A 201 -16.22 0.60 -4.92
C GLU A 201 -17.70 0.91 -5.25
#